data_726f16d3f38e0d0e3742ca51eea813be
#
_entry.id   726f16d3f38e0d0e3742ca51eea813be
#
_cell.length_a   1.000
_cell.length_b   1.000
_cell.length_c   1.000
_cell.angle_alpha   90.00
_cell.angle_beta   90.00
_cell.angle_gamma   90.00
#
_symmetry.space_group_name_H-M   'P 1'
#
loop_
_entity.id
_entity.type
_entity.pdbx_description
1 polymer ?
#
loop_
_entity_poly.entity_id
_entity_poly.type
_entity_poly.pdbx_seq_one_letter_code
_entity_poly.pdbx_strand_id
1 'polypeptide(L)'
;MAQKVQFVETVLRDANQSLIATRLPFEKFEPMLETIDQAGYYAIECWGGATFDVCLRYLNEDPWERLRKIRAKMPNTKLQMLLRGQNVLGYSHYPDDFVKLFVKKAVENGMDVIRIFDALNDVNNLKVAMEATVNAGAIASG
;
A
#
# COMPACT_ATOMS: atom_id res chain seq x y z
N MET A 1 -20.70 -23.93 7.40
CA MET A 1 -20.08 -23.07 8.44
C MET A 1 -20.07 -21.64 7.92
N ALA A 2 -20.56 -20.66 8.69
CA ALA A 2 -20.51 -19.25 8.29
C ALA A 2 -19.03 -18.79 8.21
N GLN A 3 -18.64 -18.17 7.10
CA GLN A 3 -17.31 -17.57 6.98
C GLN A 3 -17.23 -16.36 7.93
N LYS A 4 -16.15 -16.27 8.70
CA LYS A 4 -15.89 -15.11 9.56
C LYS A 4 -15.59 -13.90 8.66
N VAL A 5 -16.32 -12.80 8.85
CA VAL A 5 -16.04 -11.53 8.17
C VAL A 5 -14.66 -11.02 8.61
N GLN A 6 -13.87 -10.56 7.65
CA GLN A 6 -12.56 -9.96 7.88
C GLN A 6 -12.61 -8.47 7.53
N PHE A 7 -11.93 -7.67 8.32
CA PHE A 7 -11.89 -6.22 8.14
C PHE A 7 -10.51 -5.77 7.66
N VAL A 8 -10.52 -4.80 6.74
CA VAL A 8 -9.33 -4.05 6.32
C VAL A 8 -9.46 -2.64 6.89
N GLU A 9 -8.47 -2.20 7.65
CA GLU A 9 -8.41 -0.84 8.18
C GLU A 9 -7.67 0.06 7.18
N THR A 10 -8.16 1.28 6.94
CA THR A 10 -7.61 2.21 5.95
C THR A 10 -7.13 3.54 6.53
N VAL A 11 -7.11 3.66 7.85
CA VAL A 11 -6.82 4.92 8.56
C VAL A 11 -5.44 5.50 8.20
N LEU A 12 -4.42 4.64 8.02
CA LEU A 12 -3.06 5.11 7.73
C LEU A 12 -2.87 5.59 6.29
N ARG A 13 -3.72 5.17 5.36
CA ARG A 13 -3.66 5.62 3.97
C ARG A 13 -4.82 6.57 3.63
N ASP A 14 -6.05 6.12 3.71
CA ASP A 14 -7.20 6.88 3.21
C ASP A 14 -7.54 8.09 4.10
N ALA A 15 -7.68 7.90 5.40
CA ALA A 15 -7.95 9.01 6.30
C ALA A 15 -6.80 10.01 6.35
N ASN A 16 -5.55 9.55 6.36
CA ASN A 16 -4.36 10.40 6.26
C ASN A 16 -4.39 11.24 4.97
N GLN A 17 -4.70 10.62 3.84
CA GLN A 17 -4.79 11.33 2.57
C GLN A 17 -5.96 12.32 2.53
N SER A 18 -7.13 11.92 3.02
CA SER A 18 -8.35 12.72 2.94
C SER A 18 -8.36 13.89 3.91
N LEU A 19 -7.81 13.72 5.12
CA LEU A 19 -7.90 14.70 6.19
C LEU A 19 -6.71 15.66 6.22
N ILE A 20 -5.51 15.19 5.91
CA ILE A 20 -4.27 15.97 6.05
C ILE A 20 -3.33 15.84 4.84
N ALA A 21 -3.88 15.53 3.66
CA ALA A 21 -3.16 15.43 2.40
C ALA A 21 -1.91 14.51 2.49
N THR A 22 -2.03 13.39 3.19
CA THR A 22 -0.95 12.40 3.42
C THR A 22 0.24 12.95 4.22
N ARG A 23 0.12 14.11 4.85
CA ARG A 23 1.23 14.82 5.50
C ARG A 23 1.45 14.46 6.96
N LEU A 24 0.99 13.29 7.43
CA LEU A 24 1.29 12.79 8.77
C LEU A 24 2.68 12.14 8.79
N PRO A 25 3.67 12.73 9.52
CA PRO A 25 5.00 12.13 9.65
C PRO A 25 4.94 10.78 10.34
N PHE A 26 5.87 9.88 10.01
CA PHE A 26 5.91 8.53 10.58
C PHE A 26 5.92 8.54 12.12
N GLU A 27 6.74 9.37 12.72
CA GLU A 27 6.89 9.49 14.18
C GLU A 27 5.59 9.82 14.93
N LYS A 28 4.61 10.46 14.25
CA LYS A 28 3.33 10.85 14.86
C LYS A 28 2.33 9.70 14.98
N PHE A 29 2.43 8.69 14.13
CA PHE A 29 1.54 7.52 14.19
C PHE A 29 2.28 6.23 14.61
N GLU A 30 3.59 6.23 14.63
CA GLU A 30 4.38 5.08 15.08
C GLU A 30 3.89 4.49 16.42
N PRO A 31 3.59 5.29 17.46
CA PRO A 31 3.15 4.76 18.76
C PRO A 31 1.84 3.96 18.71
N MET A 32 1.03 4.13 17.64
CA MET A 32 -0.25 3.44 17.48
C MET A 32 -0.12 2.09 16.78
N LEU A 33 0.97 1.83 16.07
CA LEU A 33 1.12 0.68 15.19
C LEU A 33 0.97 -0.65 15.91
N GLU A 34 1.57 -0.80 17.08
CA GLU A 34 1.49 -2.03 17.88
C GLU A 34 0.04 -2.29 18.37
N THR A 35 -0.67 -1.24 18.75
CA THR A 35 -2.08 -1.35 19.15
C THR A 35 -2.96 -1.77 17.97
N ILE A 36 -2.71 -1.20 16.79
CA ILE A 36 -3.43 -1.57 15.56
C ILE A 36 -3.11 -3.01 15.15
N ASP A 37 -1.86 -3.45 15.29
CA ASP A 37 -1.44 -4.82 14.98
C ASP A 37 -2.16 -5.86 15.85
N GLN A 38 -2.46 -5.49 17.11
CA GLN A 38 -3.17 -6.35 18.06
C GLN A 38 -4.69 -6.32 17.90
N ALA A 39 -5.25 -5.38 17.13
CA ALA A 39 -6.69 -5.24 16.93
C ALA A 39 -7.34 -6.36 16.12
N GLY A 40 -6.54 -7.20 15.46
CA GLY A 40 -7.02 -8.38 14.72
C GLY A 40 -7.61 -8.08 13.35
N TYR A 41 -7.24 -6.99 12.72
CA TYR A 41 -7.55 -6.72 11.32
C TYR A 41 -6.89 -7.74 10.39
N TYR A 42 -7.56 -8.07 9.29
CA TYR A 42 -6.97 -8.89 8.22
C TYR A 42 -5.80 -8.20 7.53
N ALA A 43 -5.98 -6.91 7.25
CA ALA A 43 -4.94 -6.07 6.67
C ALA A 43 -5.14 -4.62 7.11
N ILE A 44 -4.07 -3.84 7.03
CA ILE A 44 -4.11 -2.38 7.13
C ILE A 44 -3.60 -1.76 5.83
N GLU A 45 -4.38 -0.87 5.24
CA GLU A 45 -3.95 -0.08 4.11
C GLU A 45 -3.15 1.12 4.60
N CYS A 46 -1.84 1.05 4.44
CA CYS A 46 -0.90 2.00 5.05
C CYS A 46 -0.04 2.75 4.04
N TRP A 47 -0.15 2.41 2.76
CA TRP A 47 0.76 2.92 1.74
C TRP A 47 0.08 3.03 0.37
N GLY A 48 0.66 3.84 -0.53
CA GLY A 48 0.15 4.07 -1.87
C GLY A 48 0.99 5.09 -2.62
N GLY A 49 0.59 5.42 -3.85
CA GLY A 49 1.30 6.37 -4.70
C GLY A 49 1.43 7.76 -4.07
N ALA A 50 0.34 8.28 -3.48
CA ALA A 50 0.36 9.56 -2.79
C ALA A 50 1.28 9.53 -1.56
N THR A 51 1.31 8.42 -0.81
CA THR A 51 2.21 8.27 0.34
C THR A 51 3.67 8.34 -0.10
N PHE A 52 4.01 7.64 -1.18
CA PHE A 52 5.35 7.66 -1.75
C PHE A 52 5.80 9.08 -2.15
N ASP A 53 4.95 9.76 -2.91
CA ASP A 53 5.24 11.11 -3.41
C ASP A 53 5.37 12.14 -2.27
N VAL A 54 4.47 12.11 -1.29
CA VAL A 54 4.47 13.05 -0.16
C VAL A 54 5.65 12.83 0.78
N CYS A 55 6.07 11.59 1.01
CA CYS A 55 7.28 11.30 1.77
C CYS A 55 8.49 12.06 1.22
N LEU A 56 8.66 12.02 -0.10
CA LEU A 56 9.79 12.69 -0.78
C LEU A 56 9.62 14.22 -0.83
N ARG A 57 8.42 14.71 -1.16
CA ARG A 57 8.21 16.15 -1.44
C ARG A 57 8.00 17.01 -0.21
N TYR A 58 7.40 16.45 0.85
CA TYR A 58 6.92 17.26 1.97
C TYR A 58 7.42 16.80 3.34
N LEU A 59 7.71 15.51 3.51
CA LEU A 59 8.07 14.95 4.82
C LEU A 59 9.58 14.76 4.98
N ASN A 60 10.36 14.82 3.90
CA ASN A 60 11.76 14.44 3.89
C ASN A 60 12.02 13.04 4.47
N GLU A 61 11.11 12.12 4.14
CA GLU A 61 11.18 10.70 4.53
C GLU A 61 11.50 9.82 3.32
N ASP A 62 12.28 8.75 3.54
CA ASP A 62 12.39 7.66 2.55
C ASP A 62 11.11 6.80 2.60
N PRO A 63 10.31 6.74 1.51
CA PRO A 63 9.08 5.98 1.49
C PRO A 63 9.28 4.48 1.69
N TRP A 64 10.41 3.93 1.25
CA TRP A 64 10.74 2.52 1.46
C TRP A 64 11.13 2.22 2.91
N GLU A 65 11.89 3.11 3.53
CA GLU A 65 12.22 3.02 4.95
C GLU A 65 10.97 3.11 5.81
N ARG A 66 10.05 4.04 5.48
CA ARG A 66 8.74 4.14 6.14
C ARG A 66 7.98 2.82 6.09
N LEU A 67 7.92 2.17 4.92
CA LEU A 67 7.26 0.87 4.77
C LEU A 67 7.91 -0.21 5.65
N ARG A 68 9.25 -0.31 5.62
CA ARG A 68 9.98 -1.27 6.46
C ARG A 68 9.77 -1.03 7.96
N LYS A 69 9.71 0.24 8.41
CA LYS A 69 9.41 0.59 9.80
C LYS A 69 7.99 0.19 10.21
N ILE A 70 7.00 0.39 9.34
CA ILE A 70 5.63 -0.08 9.57
C ILE A 70 5.64 -1.61 9.70
N ARG A 71 6.28 -2.33 8.77
CA ARG A 71 6.38 -3.79 8.80
C ARG A 71 7.01 -4.30 10.10
N ALA A 72 8.06 -3.66 10.56
CA ALA A 72 8.75 -4.05 11.80
C ALA A 72 7.87 -3.93 13.05
N LYS A 73 6.96 -2.94 13.07
CA LYS A 73 6.01 -2.69 14.17
C LYS A 73 4.72 -3.51 14.08
N MET A 74 4.40 -4.04 12.92
CA MET A 74 3.14 -4.75 12.65
C MET A 74 3.40 -6.15 12.05
N PRO A 75 4.00 -7.07 12.81
CA PRO A 75 4.36 -8.40 12.29
C PRO A 75 3.15 -9.31 12.03
N ASN A 76 2.01 -9.09 12.69
CA ASN A 76 0.86 -9.99 12.65
C ASN A 76 -0.20 -9.59 11.61
N THR A 77 -0.29 -8.29 11.29
CA THR A 77 -1.28 -7.75 10.36
C THR A 77 -0.68 -7.63 8.96
N LYS A 78 -1.44 -8.03 7.93
CA LYS A 78 -1.01 -7.82 6.55
C LYS A 78 -0.95 -6.33 6.22
N LEU A 79 0.11 -5.92 5.54
CA LEU A 79 0.23 -4.57 5.01
C LEU A 79 -0.35 -4.52 3.60
N GLN A 80 -1.23 -3.56 3.37
CA GLN A 80 -1.87 -3.32 2.08
C GLN A 80 -1.50 -1.95 1.53
N MET A 81 -1.35 -1.87 0.21
CA MET A 81 -1.24 -0.60 -0.49
C MET A 81 -2.32 -0.44 -1.55
N LEU A 82 -2.63 0.80 -1.87
CA LEU A 82 -3.42 1.16 -3.05
C LEU A 82 -2.47 1.46 -4.22
N LEU A 83 -2.68 0.78 -5.35
CA LEU A 83 -1.89 0.96 -6.57
C LEU A 83 -2.80 1.34 -7.74
N ARG A 84 -2.50 2.45 -8.41
CA ARG A 84 -3.23 2.91 -9.59
C ARG A 84 -2.75 2.17 -10.84
N GLY A 85 -3.07 0.89 -11.00
CA GLY A 85 -2.78 0.10 -12.18
C GLY A 85 -1.49 0.48 -12.91
N GLN A 86 -1.57 0.74 -14.21
CA GLN A 86 -0.43 1.12 -15.03
C GLN A 86 0.18 2.50 -14.69
N ASN A 87 -0.54 3.34 -13.95
CA ASN A 87 -0.05 4.66 -13.54
C ASN A 87 0.83 4.61 -12.28
N VAL A 88 0.84 3.51 -11.56
CA VAL A 88 1.66 3.27 -10.35
C VAL A 88 1.57 4.43 -9.34
N LEU A 89 2.52 5.38 -9.40
CA LEU A 89 2.63 6.54 -8.52
C LEU A 89 2.10 7.84 -9.15
N GLY A 90 1.89 7.83 -10.47
CA GLY A 90 1.76 9.06 -11.25
C GLY A 90 0.40 9.25 -11.91
N TYR A 91 0.40 10.15 -12.89
CA TYR A 91 -0.79 10.57 -13.65
C TYR A 91 -0.73 10.14 -15.12
N SER A 92 0.31 9.43 -15.53
CA SER A 92 0.48 8.85 -16.85
C SER A 92 0.97 7.41 -16.73
N HIS A 93 0.79 6.62 -17.79
CA HIS A 93 1.21 5.22 -17.79
C HIS A 93 2.73 5.10 -17.72
N TYR A 94 3.18 4.20 -16.87
CA TYR A 94 4.55 3.74 -16.83
C TYR A 94 4.71 2.49 -17.73
N PRO A 95 5.91 2.22 -18.25
CA PRO A 95 6.17 0.97 -18.98
C PRO A 95 6.05 -0.25 -18.06
N ASP A 96 5.75 -1.40 -18.64
CA ASP A 96 5.46 -2.65 -17.93
C ASP A 96 6.60 -3.11 -17.02
N ASP A 97 7.84 -2.93 -17.45
CA ASP A 97 9.03 -3.29 -16.68
C ASP A 97 9.15 -2.46 -15.40
N PHE A 98 8.80 -1.17 -15.46
CA PHE A 98 8.73 -0.32 -14.27
C PHE A 98 7.64 -0.79 -13.32
N VAL A 99 6.43 -1.10 -13.82
CA VAL A 99 5.32 -1.60 -13.00
C VAL A 99 5.75 -2.89 -12.27
N LYS A 100 6.35 -3.83 -13.00
CA LYS A 100 6.85 -5.09 -12.45
C LYS A 100 7.94 -4.88 -11.39
N LEU A 101 8.89 -3.98 -11.67
CA LEU A 101 9.96 -3.65 -10.73
C LEU A 101 9.41 -2.99 -9.45
N PHE A 102 8.49 -2.03 -9.60
CA PHE A 102 7.88 -1.35 -8.47
C PHE A 102 7.12 -2.31 -7.55
N VAL A 103 6.27 -3.17 -8.13
CA VAL A 103 5.53 -4.19 -7.38
C VAL A 103 6.47 -5.13 -6.65
N LYS A 104 7.49 -5.64 -7.35
CA LYS A 104 8.52 -6.49 -6.73
C LYS A 104 9.18 -5.79 -5.53
N LYS A 105 9.56 -4.52 -5.69
CA LYS A 105 10.18 -3.74 -4.61
C LYS A 105 9.23 -3.49 -3.44
N ALA A 106 7.95 -3.25 -3.69
CA ALA A 106 6.96 -3.10 -2.64
C ALA A 106 6.84 -4.37 -1.79
N VAL A 107 6.76 -5.54 -2.44
CA VAL A 107 6.70 -6.84 -1.75
C VAL A 107 7.99 -7.14 -1.00
N GLU A 108 9.16 -6.92 -1.60
CA GLU A 108 10.47 -7.08 -0.93
C GLU A 108 10.63 -6.20 0.32
N ASN A 109 9.93 -5.06 0.38
CA ASN A 109 9.96 -4.15 1.53
C ASN A 109 8.82 -4.40 2.54
N GLY A 110 8.03 -5.47 2.38
CA GLY A 110 7.07 -5.93 3.39
C GLY A 110 5.60 -5.76 3.04
N MET A 111 5.26 -5.46 1.78
CA MET A 111 3.86 -5.39 1.34
C MET A 111 3.30 -6.79 1.09
N ASP A 112 2.14 -7.10 1.69
CA ASP A 112 1.47 -8.40 1.56
C ASP A 112 0.32 -8.36 0.56
N VAL A 113 -0.39 -7.23 0.47
CA VAL A 113 -1.58 -7.08 -0.36
C VAL A 113 -1.44 -5.84 -1.24
N ILE A 114 -1.62 -5.98 -2.54
CA ILE A 114 -1.67 -4.86 -3.45
C ILE A 114 -3.10 -4.74 -4.00
N ARG A 115 -3.80 -3.68 -3.59
CA ARG A 115 -5.13 -3.35 -4.09
C ARG A 115 -4.99 -2.45 -5.30
N ILE A 116 -5.33 -3.01 -6.45
CA ILE A 116 -5.08 -2.41 -7.76
C ILE A 116 -6.39 -1.86 -8.31
N PHE A 117 -6.40 -0.61 -8.73
CA PHE A 117 -7.58 0.00 -9.33
C PHE A 117 -7.22 0.77 -10.61
N ASP A 118 -8.23 0.99 -11.43
CA ASP A 118 -8.22 1.96 -12.51
C ASP A 118 -9.41 2.91 -12.36
N ALA A 119 -9.19 4.21 -12.54
CA ALA A 119 -10.23 5.22 -12.34
C ALA A 119 -11.46 5.08 -13.26
N LEU A 120 -11.29 4.45 -14.42
CA LEU A 120 -12.33 4.17 -15.40
C LEU A 120 -12.76 2.70 -15.42
N ASN A 121 -12.20 1.88 -14.52
CA ASN A 121 -12.41 0.42 -14.48
C ASN A 121 -12.01 -0.30 -15.78
N ASP A 122 -10.98 0.19 -16.47
CA ASP A 122 -10.39 -0.53 -17.59
C ASP A 122 -9.49 -1.67 -17.06
N VAL A 123 -9.98 -2.90 -17.19
CA VAL A 123 -9.27 -4.09 -16.72
C VAL A 123 -7.91 -4.31 -17.42
N ASN A 124 -7.70 -3.76 -18.61
CA ASN A 124 -6.42 -3.84 -19.29
C ASN A 124 -5.32 -3.08 -18.53
N ASN A 125 -5.67 -1.98 -17.87
CA ASN A 125 -4.76 -1.20 -17.04
C ASN A 125 -4.40 -1.88 -15.71
N LEU A 126 -5.12 -2.93 -15.31
CA LEU A 126 -4.87 -3.68 -14.08
C LEU A 126 -3.96 -4.89 -14.32
N LYS A 127 -3.96 -5.45 -15.53
CA LYS A 127 -3.39 -6.76 -15.86
C LYS A 127 -1.93 -6.89 -15.46
N VAL A 128 -1.08 -5.97 -15.89
CA VAL A 128 0.38 -6.05 -15.64
C VAL A 128 0.69 -6.00 -14.14
N ALA A 129 0.01 -5.10 -13.40
CA ALA A 129 0.20 -4.96 -11.96
C ALA A 129 -0.31 -6.20 -11.20
N MET A 130 -1.45 -6.79 -11.61
CA MET A 130 -1.97 -8.01 -11.01
C MET A 130 -1.05 -9.20 -11.23
N GLU A 131 -0.60 -9.42 -12.46
CA GLU A 131 0.36 -10.48 -12.79
C GLU A 131 1.67 -10.31 -12.02
N ALA A 132 2.19 -9.08 -11.95
CA ALA A 132 3.41 -8.78 -11.19
C ALA A 132 3.24 -9.06 -9.70
N THR A 133 2.07 -8.75 -9.12
CA THR A 133 1.77 -8.99 -7.71
C THR A 133 1.76 -10.48 -7.39
N VAL A 134 1.05 -11.26 -8.20
CA VAL A 134 1.00 -12.73 -8.03
C VAL A 134 2.38 -13.35 -8.20
N ASN A 135 3.14 -12.92 -9.22
CA ASN A 135 4.49 -13.42 -9.47
C ASN A 135 5.49 -13.05 -8.36
N ALA A 136 5.26 -11.95 -7.64
CA ALA A 136 6.04 -11.57 -6.48
C ALA A 136 5.64 -12.31 -5.19
N GLY A 137 4.59 -13.16 -5.23
CA GLY A 137 4.10 -13.94 -4.10
C GLY A 137 3.16 -13.17 -3.15
N ALA A 138 2.67 -11.99 -3.56
CA ALA A 138 1.73 -11.19 -2.79
C ALA A 138 0.27 -11.42 -3.23
N ILE A 139 -0.67 -10.91 -2.45
CA ILE A 139 -2.10 -10.99 -2.72
C ILE A 139 -2.50 -9.83 -3.63
N ALA A 140 -3.01 -10.14 -4.82
CA ALA A 140 -3.61 -9.16 -5.72
C ALA A 140 -5.11 -9.02 -5.41
N SER A 141 -5.55 -7.77 -5.21
CA SER A 141 -6.95 -7.40 -5.03
C SER A 141 -7.33 -6.36 -6.08
N GLY A 142 -8.40 -6.59 -6.82
CA GLY A 142 -8.92 -5.69 -7.85
C GLY A 142 -10.34 -5.22 -7.52
#